data_128591caa10b1c5ebc8ef2eea9d3c5cb
#
_entry.id   128591caa10b1c5ebc8ef2eea9d3c5cb
#
_cell.length_a   1.000
_cell.length_b   1.000
_cell.length_c   1.000
_cell.angle_alpha   90.00
_cell.angle_beta   90.00
_cell.angle_gamma   90.00
#
_symmetry.space_group_name_H-M   'P 1'
#
loop_
_entity.id
_entity.type
_entity.pdbx_description
1 polymer ?
#
loop_
_entity_poly.entity_id
_entity_poly.type
_entity_poly.pdbx_seq_one_letter_code
_entity_poly.pdbx_strand_id
1 'polypeptide(L)'
;VSGNKLPVPMMNILNGGAHAANTVDVQEFMIMPAGAPSFREGLRWCTEVFHALQALLKDKGLATSVGDEGGFAPDLASDEEAIQYILAAIEKAGYQPGRDFVLAMDAASSEWKGSKKGEYRLPKCGKVFTSEELVAHWKQLVEKYPIYSIEDGLDEEDWEGWQQMTKELGGKVQ
;
A
#
# COMPACT_ATOMS: atom_id res chain seq x y z
N VAL A 1 -18.56 2.30 26.93
CA VAL A 1 -18.22 2.49 25.50
C VAL A 1 -19.35 1.87 24.69
N SER A 2 -20.04 2.67 23.90
CA SER A 2 -21.22 2.26 23.09
C SER A 2 -20.91 2.35 21.60
N GLY A 3 -19.80 1.77 21.16
CA GLY A 3 -19.48 1.67 19.75
C GLY A 3 -20.50 0.81 19.02
N ASN A 4 -21.10 1.32 17.95
CA ASN A 4 -22.11 0.63 17.16
C ASN A 4 -21.78 0.61 15.65
N LYS A 5 -20.57 1.02 15.28
CA LYS A 5 -20.07 1.01 13.90
C LYS A 5 -18.76 0.23 13.83
N LEU A 6 -18.65 -0.66 12.87
CA LEU A 6 -17.38 -1.29 12.50
C LEU A 6 -16.57 -0.29 11.64
N PRO A 7 -15.23 -0.31 11.75
CA PRO A 7 -14.36 0.49 10.89
C PRO A 7 -14.44 0.01 9.42
N VAL A 8 -14.01 0.86 8.50
CA VAL A 8 -13.76 0.43 7.12
C VAL A 8 -12.63 -0.60 7.15
N PRO A 9 -12.81 -1.79 6.56
CA PRO A 9 -11.74 -2.79 6.54
C PRO A 9 -10.57 -2.32 5.67
N MET A 10 -9.35 -2.65 6.10
CA MET A 10 -8.11 -2.53 5.33
C MET A 10 -7.69 -3.95 4.95
N MET A 11 -7.93 -4.34 3.70
CA MET A 11 -7.64 -5.70 3.24
C MET A 11 -6.31 -5.73 2.50
N ASN A 12 -5.32 -6.41 3.05
CA ASN A 12 -4.06 -6.68 2.38
C ASN A 12 -4.27 -7.62 1.19
N ILE A 13 -3.87 -7.21 -0.02
CA ILE A 13 -4.06 -8.00 -1.23
C ILE A 13 -2.80 -8.20 -2.07
N LEU A 14 -1.72 -7.44 -1.80
CA LEU A 14 -0.44 -7.59 -2.46
C LEU A 14 0.68 -7.31 -1.45
N ASN A 15 1.68 -8.18 -1.44
CA ASN A 15 2.79 -8.15 -0.50
C ASN A 15 4.14 -7.93 -1.18
N GLY A 16 5.03 -7.30 -0.45
CA GLY A 16 6.44 -7.14 -0.76
C GLY A 16 7.28 -7.12 0.52
N GLY A 17 8.34 -6.34 0.53
CA GLY A 17 9.19 -6.14 1.70
C GLY A 17 9.71 -7.45 2.31
N ALA A 18 9.70 -7.53 3.63
CA ALA A 18 10.08 -8.73 4.38
C ALA A 18 9.03 -9.86 4.26
N HIS A 19 7.78 -9.54 3.90
CA HIS A 19 6.68 -10.50 3.78
C HIS A 19 6.65 -11.28 2.45
N ALA A 20 7.54 -10.99 1.51
CA ALA A 20 7.60 -11.66 0.22
C ALA A 20 9.01 -11.76 -0.36
N ALA A 21 9.36 -12.91 -0.90
CA ALA A 21 10.60 -13.13 -1.64
C ALA A 21 10.42 -12.70 -3.12
N ASN A 22 10.04 -11.43 -3.34
CA ASN A 22 9.80 -10.84 -4.65
C ASN A 22 10.59 -9.52 -4.82
N THR A 23 10.26 -8.74 -5.85
CA THR A 23 10.98 -7.52 -6.25
C THR A 23 10.36 -6.22 -5.71
N VAL A 24 9.30 -6.29 -4.90
CA VAL A 24 8.55 -5.14 -4.35
C VAL A 24 9.08 -4.78 -2.98
N ASP A 25 9.43 -3.50 -2.73
CA ASP A 25 10.02 -3.03 -1.48
C ASP A 25 8.98 -2.71 -0.39
N VAL A 26 7.84 -2.11 -0.74
CA VAL A 26 6.73 -1.85 0.18
C VAL A 26 6.13 -3.17 0.66
N GLN A 27 5.93 -3.29 1.98
CA GLN A 27 5.59 -4.56 2.62
C GLN A 27 4.16 -5.00 2.35
N GLU A 28 3.19 -4.08 2.44
CA GLU A 28 1.78 -4.38 2.24
C GLU A 28 1.08 -3.31 1.42
N PHE A 29 0.24 -3.75 0.50
CA PHE A 29 -0.73 -2.92 -0.20
C PHE A 29 -2.13 -3.37 0.13
N MET A 30 -2.92 -2.46 0.66
CA MET A 30 -4.27 -2.72 1.15
C MET A 30 -5.30 -1.93 0.35
N ILE A 31 -6.48 -2.52 0.18
CA ILE A 31 -7.66 -1.84 -0.35
C ILE A 31 -8.65 -1.54 0.77
N MET A 32 -9.25 -0.37 0.71
CA MET A 32 -10.25 0.11 1.65
C MET A 32 -11.54 0.44 0.89
N PRO A 33 -12.65 -0.29 1.12
CA PRO A 33 -13.92 -0.07 0.42
C PRO A 33 -14.69 1.11 1.04
N ALA A 34 -14.13 2.32 0.94
CA ALA A 34 -14.63 3.53 1.59
C ALA A 34 -16.05 3.94 1.13
N GLY A 35 -16.42 3.57 -0.11
CA GLY A 35 -17.76 3.83 -0.66
C GLY A 35 -18.82 2.79 -0.31
N ALA A 36 -18.44 1.69 0.38
CA ALA A 36 -19.38 0.62 0.68
C ALA A 36 -20.40 1.03 1.74
N PRO A 37 -21.70 0.66 1.58
CA PRO A 37 -22.76 1.08 2.50
C PRO A 37 -22.73 0.35 3.86
N SER A 38 -21.97 -0.72 3.98
CA SER A 38 -21.83 -1.50 5.22
C SER A 38 -20.51 -2.29 5.21
N PHE A 39 -20.07 -2.72 6.40
CA PHE A 39 -18.88 -3.60 6.54
C PHE A 39 -19.03 -4.88 5.72
N ARG A 40 -20.21 -5.53 5.77
CA ARG A 40 -20.48 -6.75 5.01
C ARG A 40 -20.32 -6.54 3.50
N GLU A 41 -20.88 -5.44 2.97
CA GLU A 41 -20.75 -5.12 1.55
C GLU A 41 -19.30 -4.76 1.21
N GLY A 42 -18.63 -4.02 2.08
CA GLY A 42 -17.22 -3.69 1.90
C GLY A 42 -16.35 -4.95 1.80
N LEU A 43 -16.58 -5.92 2.66
CA LEU A 43 -15.85 -7.21 2.62
C LEU A 43 -16.15 -8.00 1.34
N ARG A 44 -17.40 -8.01 0.87
CA ARG A 44 -17.76 -8.61 -0.41
C ARG A 44 -17.03 -7.94 -1.57
N TRP A 45 -17.05 -6.59 -1.62
CA TRP A 45 -16.34 -5.82 -2.63
C TRP A 45 -14.84 -6.11 -2.64
N CYS A 46 -14.21 -6.17 -1.46
CA CYS A 46 -12.80 -6.53 -1.33
C CYS A 46 -12.49 -7.91 -1.93
N THR A 47 -13.36 -8.89 -1.69
CA THR A 47 -13.20 -10.26 -2.23
C THR A 47 -13.29 -10.26 -3.76
N GLU A 48 -14.20 -9.49 -4.34
CA GLU A 48 -14.34 -9.36 -5.80
C GLU A 48 -13.09 -8.73 -6.42
N VAL A 49 -12.54 -7.68 -5.81
CA VAL A 49 -11.29 -7.05 -6.25
C VAL A 49 -10.10 -8.02 -6.12
N PHE A 50 -10.03 -8.78 -5.02
CA PHE A 50 -8.99 -9.79 -4.82
C PHE A 50 -8.99 -10.83 -5.96
N HIS A 51 -10.15 -11.36 -6.34
CA HIS A 51 -10.26 -12.31 -7.45
C HIS A 51 -9.99 -11.66 -8.81
N ALA A 52 -10.37 -10.39 -9.00
CA ALA A 52 -10.02 -9.64 -10.21
C ALA A 52 -8.50 -9.45 -10.34
N LEU A 53 -7.81 -9.13 -9.24
CA LEU A 53 -6.35 -9.04 -9.19
C LEU A 53 -5.69 -10.38 -9.53
N GLN A 54 -6.19 -11.48 -8.94
CA GLN A 54 -5.70 -12.82 -9.26
C GLN A 54 -5.78 -13.12 -10.75
N ALA A 55 -6.90 -12.79 -11.38
CA ALA A 55 -7.09 -13.01 -12.82
C ALA A 55 -6.10 -12.14 -13.65
N LEU A 56 -5.93 -10.87 -13.30
CA LEU A 56 -4.96 -9.98 -13.99
C LEU A 56 -3.52 -10.50 -13.90
N LEU A 57 -3.11 -10.96 -12.72
CA LEU A 57 -1.77 -11.51 -12.52
C LEU A 57 -1.57 -12.80 -13.34
N LYS A 58 -2.56 -13.70 -13.34
CA LYS A 58 -2.55 -14.93 -14.16
C LYS A 58 -2.44 -14.63 -15.65
N ASP A 59 -3.24 -13.69 -16.14
CA ASP A 59 -3.25 -13.29 -17.57
C ASP A 59 -1.87 -12.76 -18.01
N LYS A 60 -1.09 -12.24 -17.08
CA LYS A 60 0.29 -11.77 -17.31
C LYS A 60 1.37 -12.82 -17.03
N GLY A 61 0.98 -14.03 -16.61
CA GLY A 61 1.92 -15.09 -16.24
C GLY A 61 2.66 -14.83 -14.93
N LEU A 62 2.14 -13.94 -14.08
CA LEU A 62 2.72 -13.59 -12.79
C LEU A 62 2.25 -14.55 -11.69
N ALA A 63 3.04 -14.67 -10.62
CA ALA A 63 2.73 -15.52 -9.48
C ALA A 63 1.44 -15.08 -8.78
N THR A 64 0.61 -16.05 -8.42
CA THR A 64 -0.63 -15.86 -7.65
C THR A 64 -0.64 -16.69 -6.37
N SER A 65 0.53 -17.12 -5.91
CA SER A 65 0.70 -17.65 -4.56
C SER A 65 0.43 -16.56 -3.54
N VAL A 66 -0.20 -16.94 -2.44
CA VAL A 66 -0.54 -16.04 -1.34
C VAL A 66 0.53 -16.17 -0.27
N GLY A 67 1.02 -15.06 0.22
CA GLY A 67 1.94 -15.00 1.35
C GLY A 67 1.24 -15.21 2.70
N ASP A 68 2.00 -15.20 3.78
CA ASP A 68 1.50 -15.43 5.15
C ASP A 68 0.46 -14.39 5.57
N GLU A 69 0.57 -13.17 5.03
CA GLU A 69 -0.36 -12.05 5.28
C GLU A 69 -1.56 -12.00 4.32
N GLY A 70 -1.72 -12.99 3.46
CA GLY A 70 -2.91 -13.16 2.62
C GLY A 70 -2.89 -12.44 1.27
N GLY A 71 -1.90 -11.60 0.97
CA GLY A 71 -1.72 -10.92 -0.32
C GLY A 71 -0.95 -11.75 -1.34
N PHE A 72 -1.12 -11.46 -2.63
CA PHE A 72 -0.28 -12.03 -3.69
C PHE A 72 1.12 -11.45 -3.64
N ALA A 73 2.11 -12.22 -4.07
CA ALA A 73 3.52 -11.83 -4.04
C ALA A 73 4.20 -11.97 -5.42
N PRO A 74 3.72 -11.26 -6.46
CA PRO A 74 4.32 -11.30 -7.79
C PRO A 74 5.65 -10.53 -7.83
N ASP A 75 6.53 -10.90 -8.77
CA ASP A 75 7.64 -10.05 -9.17
C ASP A 75 7.12 -8.92 -10.07
N LEU A 76 7.33 -7.68 -9.64
CA LEU A 76 6.92 -6.47 -10.38
C LEU A 76 8.12 -5.56 -10.59
N ALA A 77 8.04 -4.67 -11.57
CA ALA A 77 9.12 -3.75 -11.89
C ALA A 77 9.31 -2.64 -10.84
N SER A 78 8.28 -2.33 -10.04
CA SER A 78 8.32 -1.30 -9.00
C SER A 78 7.13 -1.41 -8.04
N ASP A 79 7.22 -0.72 -6.89
CA ASP A 79 6.09 -0.52 -5.97
C ASP A 79 4.92 0.20 -6.65
N GLU A 80 5.21 1.13 -7.54
CA GLU A 80 4.20 1.85 -8.31
C GLU A 80 3.42 0.94 -9.27
N GLU A 81 4.07 -0.06 -9.86
CA GLU A 81 3.40 -1.06 -10.67
C GLU A 81 2.42 -1.90 -9.85
N ALA A 82 2.74 -2.19 -8.58
CA ALA A 82 1.81 -2.85 -7.67
C ALA A 82 0.53 -2.02 -7.48
N ILE A 83 0.65 -0.71 -7.27
CA ILE A 83 -0.49 0.20 -7.18
C ILE A 83 -1.32 0.15 -8.47
N GLN A 84 -0.68 0.19 -9.63
CA GLN A 84 -1.37 0.16 -10.93
C GLN A 84 -2.14 -1.15 -11.15
N TYR A 85 -1.59 -2.31 -10.76
CA TYR A 85 -2.32 -3.59 -10.81
C TYR A 85 -3.55 -3.60 -9.90
N ILE A 86 -3.43 -3.03 -8.71
CA ILE A 86 -4.55 -2.94 -7.76
C ILE A 86 -5.66 -2.04 -8.32
N LEU A 87 -5.31 -0.87 -8.87
CA LEU A 87 -6.29 0.03 -9.48
C LEU A 87 -7.00 -0.62 -10.68
N ALA A 88 -6.24 -1.30 -11.53
CA ALA A 88 -6.82 -2.07 -12.64
C ALA A 88 -7.75 -3.21 -12.16
N ALA A 89 -7.44 -3.84 -11.03
CA ALA A 89 -8.29 -4.86 -10.42
C ALA A 89 -9.60 -4.27 -9.87
N ILE A 90 -9.52 -3.08 -9.23
CA ILE A 90 -10.71 -2.35 -8.76
C ILE A 90 -11.64 -2.03 -9.94
N GLU A 91 -11.10 -1.50 -11.03
CA GLU A 91 -11.86 -1.19 -12.25
C GLU A 91 -12.42 -2.47 -12.91
N LYS A 92 -11.62 -3.53 -13.01
CA LYS A 92 -12.05 -4.83 -13.56
C LYS A 92 -13.19 -5.44 -12.75
N ALA A 93 -13.22 -5.23 -11.44
CA ALA A 93 -14.31 -5.66 -10.55
C ALA A 93 -15.57 -4.77 -10.67
N GLY A 94 -15.52 -3.68 -11.44
CA GLY A 94 -16.65 -2.78 -11.68
C GLY A 94 -16.76 -1.62 -10.70
N TYR A 95 -15.70 -1.36 -9.92
CA TYR A 95 -15.65 -0.27 -8.95
C TYR A 95 -14.78 0.89 -9.44
N GLN A 96 -14.95 2.06 -8.84
CA GLN A 96 -14.21 3.27 -9.19
C GLN A 96 -13.18 3.61 -8.12
N PRO A 97 -11.85 3.60 -8.47
CA PRO A 97 -10.80 4.11 -7.59
C PRO A 97 -11.06 5.55 -7.13
N GLY A 98 -10.76 5.86 -5.88
CA GLY A 98 -10.95 7.18 -5.27
C GLY A 98 -12.39 7.47 -4.81
N ARG A 99 -13.39 6.75 -5.32
CA ARG A 99 -14.79 6.86 -4.90
C ARG A 99 -15.25 5.66 -4.10
N ASP A 100 -15.14 4.47 -4.69
CA ASP A 100 -15.60 3.23 -4.06
C ASP A 100 -14.49 2.60 -3.21
N PHE A 101 -13.26 2.73 -3.66
CA PHE A 101 -12.06 2.26 -2.98
C PHE A 101 -10.99 3.35 -2.88
N VAL A 102 -10.32 3.38 -1.75
CA VAL A 102 -9.04 4.05 -1.56
C VAL A 102 -7.99 3.02 -1.15
N LEU A 103 -6.72 3.39 -1.22
CA LEU A 103 -5.60 2.51 -0.92
C LEU A 103 -4.98 2.85 0.43
N ALA A 104 -4.42 1.84 1.08
CA ALA A 104 -3.51 1.98 2.20
C ALA A 104 -2.25 1.17 1.91
N MET A 105 -1.15 1.61 2.49
CA MET A 105 0.14 0.94 2.39
C MET A 105 0.78 0.82 3.76
N ASP A 106 1.50 -0.28 3.98
CA ASP A 106 2.49 -0.40 5.03
C ASP A 106 3.87 -0.49 4.36
N ALA A 107 4.68 0.55 4.56
CA ALA A 107 6.01 0.61 3.98
C ALA A 107 7.03 -0.19 4.78
N ALA A 108 6.83 -0.31 6.10
CA ALA A 108 7.78 -0.90 7.04
C ALA A 108 9.19 -0.31 6.89
N SER A 109 9.29 1.02 6.79
CA SER A 109 10.53 1.72 6.40
C SER A 109 11.68 1.55 7.40
N SER A 110 11.44 1.05 8.61
CA SER A 110 12.48 0.66 9.55
C SER A 110 13.38 -0.45 9.00
N GLU A 111 12.87 -1.29 8.09
CA GLU A 111 13.63 -2.32 7.38
C GLU A 111 14.60 -1.74 6.31
N TRP A 112 14.43 -0.47 5.94
CA TRP A 112 15.24 0.22 4.94
C TRP A 112 16.36 1.07 5.53
N LYS A 113 16.58 1.02 6.84
CA LYS A 113 17.62 1.80 7.52
C LYS A 113 18.96 1.66 6.82
N GLY A 114 19.54 2.80 6.42
CA GLY A 114 20.90 2.88 5.91
C GLY A 114 21.95 2.96 7.00
N SER A 115 23.15 3.36 6.63
CA SER A 115 24.27 3.47 7.57
C SER A 115 24.23 4.71 8.46
N LYS A 116 23.39 5.68 8.12
CA LYS A 116 23.22 6.96 8.83
C LYS A 116 21.76 7.17 9.20
N LYS A 117 21.53 7.92 10.27
CA LYS A 117 20.17 8.37 10.64
C LYS A 117 19.58 9.17 9.46
N GLY A 118 18.32 8.88 9.12
CA GLY A 118 17.61 9.52 8.01
C GLY A 118 18.07 9.08 6.63
N GLU A 119 18.84 8.00 6.51
CA GLU A 119 19.15 7.33 5.25
C GLU A 119 18.31 6.06 5.11
N TYR A 120 17.63 5.91 4.00
CA TYR A 120 16.80 4.77 3.65
C TYR A 120 17.32 4.12 2.38
N ARG A 121 17.60 2.82 2.45
CA ARG A 121 18.07 2.03 1.31
C ARG A 121 17.08 0.91 1.03
N LEU A 122 16.33 1.05 -0.04
CA LEU A 122 15.37 0.06 -0.46
C LEU A 122 16.09 -1.20 -0.96
N PRO A 123 15.91 -2.35 -0.31
CA PRO A 123 16.80 -3.50 -0.55
C PRO A 123 16.61 -4.15 -1.92
N LYS A 124 15.44 -4.04 -2.52
CA LYS A 124 15.09 -4.73 -3.76
C LYS A 124 15.36 -3.86 -4.99
N CYS A 125 14.89 -2.62 -5.02
CA CYS A 125 15.16 -1.72 -6.14
C CYS A 125 16.50 -0.98 -6.05
N GLY A 126 17.16 -1.00 -4.87
CA GLY A 126 18.48 -0.38 -4.65
C GLY A 126 18.47 1.14 -4.57
N LYS A 127 17.30 1.78 -4.56
CA LYS A 127 17.19 3.24 -4.37
C LYS A 127 17.63 3.64 -2.97
N VAL A 128 18.22 4.81 -2.88
CA VAL A 128 18.62 5.42 -1.60
C VAL A 128 17.94 6.77 -1.48
N PHE A 129 17.34 7.04 -0.33
CA PHE A 129 16.66 8.28 -0.01
C PHE A 129 17.19 8.86 1.31
N THR A 130 17.19 10.18 1.43
CA THR A 130 17.12 10.84 2.73
C THR A 130 15.68 10.85 3.24
N SER A 131 15.46 11.20 4.51
CA SER A 131 14.11 11.37 5.06
C SER A 131 13.28 12.36 4.21
N GLU A 132 13.87 13.48 3.82
CA GLU A 132 13.22 14.51 3.00
C GLU A 132 12.85 13.98 1.61
N GLU A 133 13.73 13.23 0.96
CA GLU A 133 13.49 12.62 -0.35
C GLU A 133 12.42 11.53 -0.27
N LEU A 134 12.37 10.74 0.81
CA LEU A 134 11.36 9.72 1.01
C LEU A 134 9.99 10.34 1.26
N VAL A 135 9.89 11.41 2.05
CA VAL A 135 8.65 12.19 2.22
C VAL A 135 8.18 12.76 0.87
N ALA A 136 9.09 13.30 0.06
CA ALA A 136 8.77 13.81 -1.26
C ALA A 136 8.27 12.68 -2.20
N HIS A 137 8.84 11.49 -2.10
CA HIS A 137 8.39 10.31 -2.82
C HIS A 137 6.95 9.91 -2.44
N TRP A 138 6.64 9.82 -1.15
CA TRP A 138 5.28 9.57 -0.67
C TRP A 138 4.28 10.63 -1.16
N LYS A 139 4.69 11.89 -1.11
CA LYS A 139 3.86 13.00 -1.61
C LYS A 139 3.51 12.84 -3.08
N GLN A 140 4.47 12.49 -3.93
CA GLN A 140 4.23 12.23 -5.35
C GLN A 140 3.22 11.09 -5.57
N LEU A 141 3.34 9.99 -4.81
CA LEU A 141 2.40 8.87 -4.90
C LEU A 141 0.98 9.27 -4.45
N VAL A 142 0.85 10.01 -3.34
CA VAL A 142 -0.43 10.51 -2.82
C VAL A 142 -1.11 11.50 -3.78
N GLU A 143 -0.33 12.31 -4.48
CA GLU A 143 -0.86 13.24 -5.49
C GLU A 143 -1.35 12.52 -6.75
N LYS A 144 -0.76 11.38 -7.08
CA LYS A 144 -1.04 10.61 -8.29
C LYS A 144 -2.12 9.54 -8.09
N TYR A 145 -2.21 8.96 -6.90
CA TYR A 145 -3.04 7.80 -6.60
C TYR A 145 -3.94 8.05 -5.39
N PRO A 146 -5.08 7.37 -5.28
CA PRO A 146 -6.02 7.54 -4.16
C PRO A 146 -5.53 6.83 -2.88
N ILE A 147 -4.33 7.17 -2.42
CA ILE A 147 -3.74 6.65 -1.20
C ILE A 147 -4.28 7.46 -0.02
N TYR A 148 -4.85 6.79 0.97
CA TYR A 148 -5.46 7.37 2.16
C TYR A 148 -4.65 7.14 3.43
N SER A 149 -3.87 6.08 3.49
CA SER A 149 -3.04 5.73 4.65
C SER A 149 -1.67 5.25 4.23
N ILE A 150 -0.63 5.68 4.95
CA ILE A 150 0.74 5.18 4.84
C ILE A 150 1.23 4.87 6.25
N GLU A 151 1.28 3.59 6.58
CA GLU A 151 1.83 3.05 7.82
C GLU A 151 3.35 2.92 7.66
N ASP A 152 4.08 3.26 8.73
CA ASP A 152 5.53 3.16 8.81
C ASP A 152 6.27 3.74 7.59
N GLY A 153 5.79 4.88 7.10
CA GLY A 153 6.36 5.58 5.95
C GLY A 153 7.79 6.10 6.16
N LEU A 154 8.23 6.15 7.42
CA LEU A 154 9.59 6.44 7.87
C LEU A 154 9.96 5.51 9.02
N ASP A 155 11.25 5.43 9.33
CA ASP A 155 11.75 4.74 10.53
C ASP A 155 11.10 5.32 11.80
N GLU A 156 10.72 4.44 12.72
CA GLU A 156 10.08 4.76 14.00
C GLU A 156 10.87 5.78 14.85
N GLU A 157 12.19 5.86 14.70
CA GLU A 157 13.08 6.80 15.40
C GLU A 157 13.39 8.08 14.61
N ASP A 158 12.85 8.25 13.41
CA ASP A 158 13.07 9.43 12.56
C ASP A 158 12.08 10.57 12.85
N TRP A 159 12.13 11.09 14.08
CA TRP A 159 11.21 12.13 14.56
C TRP A 159 11.18 13.40 13.71
N GLU A 160 12.32 13.81 13.16
CA GLU A 160 12.42 14.98 12.29
C GLU A 160 11.74 14.74 10.95
N GLY A 161 11.96 13.56 10.37
CA GLY A 161 11.25 13.12 9.16
C GLY A 161 9.73 13.02 9.38
N TRP A 162 9.30 12.45 10.51
CA TRP A 162 7.88 12.37 10.86
C TRP A 162 7.21 13.74 11.04
N GLN A 163 7.91 14.72 11.61
CA GLN A 163 7.40 16.10 11.68
C GLN A 163 7.18 16.68 10.29
N GLN A 164 8.14 16.49 9.38
CA GLN A 164 8.01 16.94 8.00
C GLN A 164 6.88 16.24 7.27
N MET A 165 6.80 14.90 7.36
CA MET A 165 5.75 14.10 6.72
C MET A 165 4.36 14.52 7.20
N THR A 166 4.17 14.70 8.50
CA THR A 166 2.91 15.17 9.09
C THR A 166 2.54 16.56 8.59
N LYS A 167 3.51 17.48 8.50
CA LYS A 167 3.28 18.83 7.98
C LYS A 167 2.84 18.84 6.52
N GLU A 168 3.42 17.97 5.69
CA GLU A 168 3.15 17.94 4.25
C GLU A 168 1.94 17.08 3.86
N LEU A 169 1.72 15.97 4.55
CA LEU A 169 0.73 14.95 4.19
C LEU A 169 -0.41 14.77 5.20
N GLY A 170 -0.22 15.15 6.47
CA GLY A 170 -1.17 14.85 7.55
C GLY A 170 -2.57 15.48 7.42
N GLY A 171 -2.76 16.42 6.48
CA GLY A 171 -4.08 16.92 6.10
C GLY A 171 -4.81 16.11 5.02
N LYS A 172 -4.13 15.13 4.41
CA LYS A 172 -4.65 14.32 3.29
C LYS A 172 -4.59 12.82 3.58
N VAL A 173 -3.60 12.38 4.33
CA VAL A 173 -3.23 10.97 4.55
C VAL A 173 -3.14 10.71 6.05
N GLN A 174 -3.65 9.55 6.45
CA GLN A 174 -3.50 9.00 7.79
C GLN A 174 -2.15 8.32 7.93
#